data_554b3f06716f1d7b40383346a5b2b612
#
_entry.id   554b3f06716f1d7b40383346a5b2b612
#
_cell.length_a   1.000
_cell.length_b   1.000
_cell.length_c   1.000
_cell.angle_alpha   90.00
_cell.angle_beta   90.00
_cell.angle_gamma   90.00
#
_symmetry.space_group_name_H-M   'P 1'
#
loop_
_entity.id
_entity.type
_entity.pdbx_description
1 polymer ?
#
loop_
_entity_poly.entity_id
_entity_poly.type
_entity_poly.pdbx_seq_one_letter_code
_entity_poly.pdbx_strand_id
1 'polypeptide(L)'
;MPIEFTMPRLSDTMEAGTVIKWNVKEGDPVRSGSVLADIETDKATMEMQCFDDGKLAAILVEPGKQVKVGTTIALIALEGEDV
;
A
#
# COMPACT_ATOMS: atom_id res chain seq x y z
N MET A 1 -11.77 3.97 12.64
CA MET A 1 -10.37 3.55 12.84
C MET A 1 -9.75 3.24 11.49
N PRO A 2 -8.53 3.65 11.25
CA PRO A 2 -7.92 3.39 9.95
C PRO A 2 -7.65 1.90 9.75
N ILE A 3 -7.69 1.49 8.50
CA ILE A 3 -7.34 0.14 8.11
C ILE A 3 -5.85 0.08 7.88
N GLU A 4 -5.21 -0.95 8.40
CA GLU A 4 -3.80 -1.19 8.13
C GLU A 4 -3.66 -1.82 6.74
N PHE A 5 -2.86 -1.19 5.91
CA PHE A 5 -2.54 -1.75 4.61
C PHE A 5 -1.18 -2.42 4.70
N THR A 6 -1.19 -3.73 4.61
CA THR A 6 0.04 -4.51 4.74
C THR A 6 0.60 -4.88 3.37
N MET A 7 1.91 -5.15 3.34
CA MET A 7 2.55 -5.61 2.11
C MET A 7 1.94 -6.94 1.70
N PRO A 8 1.26 -6.99 0.55
CA PRO A 8 0.66 -8.25 0.09
C PRO A 8 1.68 -9.17 -0.54
N ARG A 9 1.37 -10.47 -0.53
CA ARG A 9 2.17 -11.43 -1.25
C ARG A 9 1.72 -11.43 -2.72
N LEU A 10 2.55 -10.86 -3.57
CA LEU A 10 2.21 -10.70 -4.99
C LEU A 10 2.71 -11.86 -5.86
N SER A 11 3.55 -12.72 -5.30
CA SER A 11 3.97 -13.96 -5.97
C SER A 11 4.12 -15.07 -4.93
N ASP A 12 4.09 -16.32 -5.39
CA ASP A 12 4.12 -17.47 -4.49
C ASP A 12 5.39 -17.55 -3.65
N THR A 13 6.49 -17.03 -4.16
CA THR A 13 7.77 -17.09 -3.48
C THR A 13 8.17 -15.77 -2.85
N MET A 14 7.30 -14.80 -2.89
CA MET A 14 7.61 -13.46 -2.37
C MET A 14 7.68 -13.48 -0.84
N GLU A 15 8.81 -13.07 -0.30
CA GLU A 15 8.99 -12.88 1.13
C GLU A 15 9.00 -11.41 1.49
N ALA A 16 9.40 -10.56 0.54
CA ALA A 16 9.49 -9.13 0.73
C ALA A 16 9.30 -8.43 -0.61
N GLY A 17 8.98 -7.16 -0.56
CA GLY A 17 8.89 -6.34 -1.75
C GLY A 17 9.46 -4.96 -1.48
N THR A 18 9.85 -4.27 -2.54
CA THR A 18 10.37 -2.92 -2.44
C THR A 18 9.35 -1.94 -3.00
N VAL A 19 8.97 -0.96 -2.20
CA VAL A 19 8.09 0.11 -2.68
C VAL A 19 8.93 1.02 -3.55
N ILE A 20 8.67 1.03 -4.86
CA ILE A 20 9.43 1.85 -5.80
C ILE A 20 8.98 3.29 -5.70
N LYS A 21 7.67 3.51 -5.73
CA LYS A 21 7.11 4.84 -5.59
C LYS A 21 5.66 4.74 -5.15
N TRP A 22 5.19 5.79 -4.50
CA TRP A 22 3.79 5.94 -4.14
C TRP A 22 3.08 6.75 -5.23
N ASN A 23 1.92 6.27 -5.65
CA ASN A 23 1.10 6.96 -6.65
C ASN A 23 0.09 7.90 -5.98
N VAL A 24 -0.03 7.84 -4.67
CA VAL A 24 -0.90 8.70 -3.87
C VAL A 24 -0.10 9.29 -2.73
N LYS A 25 -0.61 10.36 -2.15
CA LYS A 25 0.02 11.02 -1.00
C LYS A 25 -0.88 10.90 0.21
N GLU A 26 -0.30 11.13 1.39
CA GLU A 26 -1.09 11.19 2.61
C GLU A 26 -2.17 12.26 2.46
N GLY A 27 -3.40 11.87 2.80
CA GLY A 27 -4.55 12.73 2.65
C GLY A 27 -5.30 12.61 1.32
N ASP A 28 -4.72 11.91 0.35
CA ASP A 28 -5.39 11.72 -0.94
C ASP A 28 -6.52 10.70 -0.82
N PRO A 29 -7.62 10.92 -1.55
CA PRO A 29 -8.68 9.91 -1.60
C PRO A 29 -8.21 8.70 -2.37
N VAL A 30 -8.63 7.53 -1.91
CA VAL A 30 -8.36 6.26 -2.58
C VAL A 30 -9.67 5.51 -2.77
N ARG A 31 -9.73 4.71 -3.82
CA ARG A 31 -10.92 3.93 -4.13
C ARG A 31 -10.53 2.51 -4.44
N SER A 32 -11.51 1.62 -4.35
CA SER A 32 -11.33 0.23 -4.76
C SER A 32 -10.82 0.19 -6.20
N GLY A 33 -9.69 -0.47 -6.40
CA GLY A 33 -9.03 -0.54 -7.70
C GLY A 33 -8.00 0.54 -7.97
N SER A 34 -7.87 1.54 -7.07
CA SER A 34 -6.83 2.57 -7.23
C SER A 34 -5.45 1.98 -6.99
N VAL A 35 -4.51 2.33 -7.86
CA VAL A 35 -3.12 1.91 -7.68
C VAL A 35 -2.47 2.82 -6.64
N LEU A 36 -2.08 2.24 -5.52
CA LEU A 36 -1.47 3.00 -4.42
C LEU A 36 0.02 3.18 -4.62
N ALA A 37 0.70 2.13 -5.04
CA ALA A 37 2.16 2.16 -5.15
C ALA A 37 2.63 1.12 -6.15
N ASP A 38 3.84 1.32 -6.64
CA ASP A 38 4.51 0.33 -7.47
C ASP A 38 5.44 -0.48 -6.56
N ILE A 39 5.36 -1.79 -6.65
CA ILE A 39 6.11 -2.71 -5.81
C ILE A 39 7.00 -3.55 -6.70
N GLU A 40 8.28 -3.58 -6.38
CA GLU A 40 9.23 -4.48 -7.05
C GLU A 40 9.38 -5.75 -6.25
N THR A 41 9.22 -6.89 -6.93
CA THR A 41 9.43 -8.20 -6.31
C THR A 41 10.65 -8.86 -6.94
N ASP A 42 10.98 -10.05 -6.45
CA ASP A 42 12.09 -10.82 -6.99
C ASP A 42 11.88 -11.25 -8.45
N LYS A 43 10.66 -11.17 -8.94
CA LYS A 43 10.33 -11.61 -10.32
C LYS A 43 9.93 -10.48 -11.24
N ALA A 44 9.26 -9.45 -10.72
CA ALA A 44 8.73 -8.40 -11.58
C ALA A 44 8.27 -7.20 -10.74
N THR A 45 8.05 -6.09 -11.42
CA THR A 45 7.43 -4.92 -10.81
C THR A 45 5.93 -5.08 -10.94
N MET A 46 5.21 -4.90 -9.83
CA MET A 46 3.77 -5.04 -9.78
C MET A 46 3.15 -3.81 -9.15
N GLU A 47 1.87 -3.59 -9.44
CA GLU A 47 1.12 -2.49 -8.89
C GLU A 47 0.31 -2.96 -7.69
N MET A 48 0.35 -2.18 -6.62
CA MET A 48 -0.42 -2.46 -5.43
C MET A 48 -1.70 -1.65 -5.44
N GLN A 49 -2.84 -2.32 -5.45
CA GLN A 49 -4.14 -1.68 -5.55
C GLN A 49 -4.86 -1.68 -4.22
N CYS A 50 -5.64 -0.63 -4.00
CA CYS A 50 -6.51 -0.53 -2.85
C CYS A 50 -7.81 -1.30 -3.11
N PHE A 51 -8.33 -1.94 -2.09
CA PHE A 51 -9.60 -2.65 -2.19
C PHE A 51 -10.73 -1.95 -1.44
N ASP A 52 -10.44 -0.84 -0.80
CA ASP A 52 -11.40 -0.08 0.00
C ASP A 52 -11.46 1.36 -0.46
N ASP A 53 -12.62 1.98 -0.27
CA ASP A 53 -12.78 3.41 -0.52
C ASP A 53 -12.45 4.18 0.75
N GLY A 54 -11.71 5.26 0.60
CA GLY A 54 -11.34 6.07 1.76
C GLY A 54 -10.28 7.09 1.41
N LYS A 55 -9.45 7.42 2.40
CA LYS A 55 -8.33 8.32 2.23
C LYS A 55 -7.07 7.67 2.76
N LEU A 56 -5.96 7.95 2.12
CA LEU A 56 -4.67 7.51 2.62
C LEU A 56 -4.32 8.35 3.85
N ALA A 57 -4.44 7.73 5.04
CA ALA A 57 -4.23 8.44 6.29
C ALA A 57 -2.75 8.63 6.60
N ALA A 58 -1.93 7.63 6.32
CA ALA A 58 -0.50 7.71 6.59
C ALA A 58 0.27 6.76 5.68
N ILE A 59 1.48 7.17 5.32
CA ILE A 59 2.44 6.33 4.61
C ILE A 59 3.54 6.00 5.61
N LEU A 60 3.71 4.71 5.89
CA LEU A 60 4.65 4.25 6.91
C LEU A 60 5.98 3.80 6.32
N VAL A 61 6.05 3.63 5.01
CA VAL A 61 7.26 3.16 4.32
C VAL A 61 7.61 4.13 3.22
N GLU A 62 8.85 4.58 3.20
CA GLU A 62 9.34 5.49 2.17
C GLU A 62 9.62 4.75 0.88
N PRO A 63 9.54 5.43 -0.29
CA PRO A 63 9.95 4.84 -1.56
C PRO A 63 11.39 4.35 -1.51
N GLY A 64 11.64 3.20 -2.10
CA GLY A 64 12.96 2.59 -2.12
C GLY A 64 13.27 1.69 -0.95
N LYS A 65 12.34 1.55 -0.01
CA LYS A 65 12.52 0.66 1.13
C LYS A 65 11.97 -0.73 0.84
N GLN A 66 12.72 -1.73 1.23
CA GLN A 66 12.26 -3.11 1.17
C GLN A 66 11.51 -3.45 2.44
N VAL A 67 10.35 -4.07 2.31
CA VAL A 67 9.53 -4.47 3.46
C VAL A 67 9.09 -5.91 3.28
N LYS A 68 8.96 -6.60 4.40
CA LYS A 68 8.52 -7.99 4.39
C LYS A 68 7.01 -8.08 4.19
N VAL A 69 6.57 -9.17 3.57
CA VAL A 69 5.16 -9.47 3.44
C VAL A 69 4.52 -9.50 4.83
N GLY A 70 3.37 -8.81 4.96
CA GLY A 70 2.67 -8.71 6.22
C GLY A 70 3.02 -7.48 7.04
N THR A 71 4.05 -6.73 6.63
CA THR A 71 4.41 -5.49 7.32
C THR A 71 3.40 -4.39 6.96
N THR A 72 2.94 -3.65 7.96
CA THR A 72 2.04 -2.51 7.70
C THR A 72 2.82 -1.42 7.00
N ILE A 73 2.36 -1.04 5.81
CA ILE A 73 3.05 -0.03 5.00
C ILE A 73 2.29 1.27 4.90
N ALA A 74 1.00 1.26 5.17
CA ALA A 74 0.18 2.46 5.10
C ALA A 74 -1.06 2.29 5.96
N LEU A 75 -1.69 3.40 6.29
CA LEU A 75 -2.97 3.41 6.99
C LEU A 75 -3.99 4.09 6.09
N ILE A 76 -5.17 3.52 6.00
CA ILE A 76 -6.25 4.05 5.18
C ILE A 76 -7.44 4.32 6.08
N ALA A 77 -7.92 5.56 6.07
CA ALA A 77 -9.13 5.94 6.77
C ALA A 77 -10.32 5.67 5.85
N LEU A 78 -11.29 4.90 6.32
CA LEU A 78 -12.47 4.59 5.54
C LEU A 78 -13.32 5.83 5.30
N GLU A 79 -14.01 5.84 4.17
CA GLU A 79 -14.91 6.93 3.85
C GLU A 79 -16.04 6.99 4.88
N GLY A 80 -16.30 8.20 5.37
CA GLY A 80 -17.30 8.40 6.41
C GLY A 80 -16.78 8.15 7.81
N GLU A 81 -15.56 7.69 7.95
CA GLU A 81 -14.96 7.48 9.24
C GLU A 81 -14.38 8.78 9.76
N ASP A 82 -14.68 9.09 10.99
CA ASP A 82 -14.21 10.30 11.64
C ASP A 82 -12.86 10.02 12.28
N VAL A 83 -11.83 10.60 11.73
CA VAL A 83 -10.45 10.32 12.16
C VAL A 83 -9.91 11.45 13.01
#